data_f5235d4d91a00a3800edaa235baee3fc
#
_entry.id   f5235d4d91a00a3800edaa235baee3fc
#
_cell.length_a   1.000
_cell.length_b   1.000
_cell.length_c   1.000
_cell.angle_alpha   90.00
_cell.angle_beta   90.00
_cell.angle_gamma   90.00
#
_symmetry.space_group_name_H-M   'P 1'
#
loop_
_entity.id
_entity.type
_entity.pdbx_description
1 polymer ?
#
loop_
_entity_poly.entity_id
_entity_poly.type
_entity_poly.pdbx_seq_one_letter_code
_entity_poly.pdbx_strand_id
1 'polypeptide(L)'
;MREADLRRALARLSETGTAVRVGQYSLVKPRQDPADRLAEAQAVIHRRRWTTTITTFDDTEAGDPALRPQLARLVTALDAGEIHGIVAVSQTDISPFPEIYGRTLTILRARRGFLALARNETSI
;
A
#
# COMPACT_ATOMS: atom_id res chain seq x y z
N MET A 1 -1.16 13.79 -5.23
CA MET A 1 0.11 13.25 -4.71
C MET A 1 0.23 11.76 -4.95
N ARG A 2 -0.65 10.99 -4.36
CA ARG A 2 -0.62 9.52 -4.48
C ARG A 2 -0.71 9.02 -5.94
N GLU A 3 -1.68 9.53 -6.69
CA GLU A 3 -1.84 9.12 -8.10
C GLU A 3 -0.69 9.53 -8.98
N ALA A 4 -0.09 10.69 -8.74
CA ALA A 4 1.08 11.13 -9.47
C ALA A 4 2.29 10.24 -9.15
N ASP A 5 2.46 9.86 -7.89
CA ASP A 5 3.51 8.93 -7.46
C ASP A 5 3.33 7.56 -8.14
N LEU A 6 2.09 7.07 -8.19
CA LEU A 6 1.74 5.82 -8.85
C LEU A 6 2.10 5.87 -10.34
N ARG A 7 1.67 6.92 -11.03
CA ARG A 7 1.95 7.05 -12.47
C ARG A 7 3.45 7.10 -12.77
N ARG A 8 4.21 7.84 -11.96
CA ARG A 8 5.67 7.92 -12.13
C ARG A 8 6.35 6.56 -11.93
N ALA A 9 5.93 5.82 -10.89
CA ALA A 9 6.48 4.51 -10.64
C ALA A 9 6.17 3.53 -11.77
N LEU A 10 4.91 3.50 -12.23
CA LEU A 10 4.52 2.62 -13.33
C LEU A 10 5.25 2.96 -14.63
N ALA A 11 5.46 4.25 -14.92
CA ALA A 11 6.22 4.67 -16.09
C ALA A 11 7.66 4.16 -16.04
N ARG A 12 8.33 4.28 -14.88
CA ARG A 12 9.69 3.76 -14.71
C ARG A 12 9.77 2.25 -14.93
N LEU A 13 8.83 1.51 -14.36
CA LEU A 13 8.80 0.05 -14.50
C LEU A 13 8.52 -0.37 -15.93
N SER A 14 7.64 0.35 -16.61
CA SER A 14 7.32 0.10 -18.02
C SER A 14 8.54 0.32 -18.92
N GLU A 15 9.33 1.36 -18.66
CA GLU A 15 10.55 1.65 -19.44
C GLU A 15 11.56 0.51 -19.38
N THR A 16 11.64 -0.20 -18.26
CA THR A 16 12.57 -1.32 -18.12
C THR A 16 11.92 -2.67 -18.39
N GLY A 17 10.64 -2.70 -18.77
CA GLY A 17 9.90 -3.93 -18.98
C GLY A 17 9.72 -4.76 -17.71
N THR A 18 9.76 -4.12 -16.55
CA THR A 18 9.70 -4.80 -15.26
C THR A 18 8.25 -5.07 -14.86
N ALA A 19 7.93 -6.33 -14.54
CA ALA A 19 6.61 -6.68 -14.01
C ALA A 19 6.42 -6.05 -12.63
N VAL A 20 5.23 -5.51 -12.38
CA VAL A 20 4.91 -4.83 -11.12
C VAL A 20 4.63 -5.85 -10.03
N ARG A 21 5.40 -5.80 -8.94
CA ARG A 21 5.20 -6.62 -7.75
C ARG A 21 4.74 -5.74 -6.60
N VAL A 22 3.74 -6.20 -5.86
CA VAL A 22 3.15 -5.39 -4.79
C VAL A 22 2.99 -6.17 -3.50
N GLY A 23 2.94 -5.42 -2.39
CA GLY A 23 2.47 -5.90 -1.11
C GLY A 23 1.02 -5.49 -0.91
N GLN A 24 0.21 -6.41 -0.44
CA GLN A 24 -1.20 -6.20 -0.15
C GLN A 24 -1.34 -5.97 1.35
N TYR A 25 -2.02 -4.89 1.74
CA TYR A 25 -2.09 -4.47 3.13
C TYR A 25 -3.50 -4.10 3.56
N SER A 26 -3.83 -4.40 4.81
CA SER A 26 -5.04 -3.93 5.48
C SER A 26 -4.75 -3.59 6.93
N LEU A 27 -5.47 -2.60 7.45
CA LEU A 27 -5.51 -2.29 8.86
C LEU A 27 -6.90 -2.64 9.39
N VAL A 28 -6.95 -3.49 10.39
CA VAL A 28 -8.21 -3.86 11.07
C VAL A 28 -8.06 -3.67 12.58
N LYS A 29 -9.19 -3.60 13.27
CA LYS A 29 -9.20 -3.56 14.73
C LYS A 29 -8.74 -4.92 15.29
N PRO A 30 -8.24 -4.96 16.54
CA PRO A 30 -7.86 -6.22 17.16
C PRO A 30 -9.00 -7.25 17.07
N ARG A 31 -8.66 -8.48 16.68
CA ARG A 31 -9.57 -9.62 16.52
C ARG A 31 -10.57 -9.47 15.36
N GLN A 32 -10.44 -8.45 14.52
CA GLN A 32 -11.26 -8.33 13.33
C GLN A 32 -10.61 -9.12 12.19
N ASP A 33 -11.42 -9.85 11.42
CA ASP A 33 -10.93 -10.61 10.26
C ASP A 33 -10.62 -9.64 9.10
N PRO A 34 -9.41 -9.65 8.55
CA PRO A 34 -9.05 -8.78 7.43
C PRO A 34 -9.49 -9.31 6.06
N ALA A 35 -10.11 -10.49 5.98
CA ALA A 35 -10.35 -11.18 4.71
C ALA A 35 -11.07 -10.35 3.67
N ASP A 36 -12.15 -9.66 4.04
CA ASP A 36 -12.94 -8.87 3.08
C ASP A 36 -12.14 -7.68 2.54
N ARG A 37 -11.40 -6.99 3.39
CA ARG A 37 -10.57 -5.87 2.96
C ARG A 37 -9.41 -6.35 2.09
N LEU A 38 -8.79 -7.45 2.44
CA LEU A 38 -7.72 -8.02 1.62
C LEU A 38 -8.24 -8.48 0.26
N ALA A 39 -9.45 -9.04 0.22
CA ALA A 39 -10.08 -9.43 -1.05
C ALA A 39 -10.35 -8.21 -1.95
N GLU A 40 -10.78 -7.09 -1.37
CA GLU A 40 -11.02 -5.86 -2.14
C GLU A 40 -9.72 -5.29 -2.70
N ALA A 41 -8.64 -5.31 -1.93
CA ALA A 41 -7.31 -4.91 -2.42
C ALA A 41 -6.81 -5.87 -3.51
N GLN A 42 -7.03 -7.17 -3.32
CA GLN A 42 -6.63 -8.17 -4.32
C GLN A 42 -7.34 -7.96 -5.66
N ALA A 43 -8.59 -7.50 -5.65
CA ALA A 43 -9.32 -7.20 -6.87
C ALA A 43 -8.64 -6.11 -7.70
N VAL A 44 -8.06 -5.09 -7.05
CA VAL A 44 -7.28 -4.05 -7.73
C VAL A 44 -6.04 -4.65 -8.39
N ILE A 45 -5.31 -5.47 -7.65
CA ILE A 45 -4.10 -6.12 -8.13
C ILE A 45 -4.41 -6.98 -9.36
N HIS A 46 -5.48 -7.75 -9.28
CA HIS A 46 -5.92 -8.61 -10.37
C HIS A 46 -6.29 -7.82 -11.62
N ARG A 47 -7.09 -6.75 -11.47
CA ARG A 47 -7.47 -5.87 -12.58
C ARG A 47 -6.27 -5.24 -13.28
N ARG A 48 -5.28 -4.85 -12.50
CA ARG A 48 -4.05 -4.21 -12.97
C ARG A 48 -3.03 -5.20 -13.51
N ARG A 49 -3.27 -6.50 -13.35
CA ARG A 49 -2.36 -7.58 -13.74
C ARG A 49 -1.00 -7.48 -13.06
N TRP A 50 -1.01 -7.02 -11.82
CA TRP A 50 0.19 -7.01 -10.98
C TRP A 50 0.37 -8.33 -10.27
N THR A 51 1.56 -8.57 -9.72
CA THR A 51 1.85 -9.76 -8.94
C THR A 51 1.85 -9.43 -7.45
N THR A 52 1.08 -10.19 -6.66
CA THR A 52 1.12 -10.08 -5.20
C THR A 52 2.30 -10.88 -4.67
N THR A 53 3.25 -10.21 -4.05
CA THR A 53 4.44 -10.84 -3.46
C THR A 53 4.25 -11.10 -1.98
N ILE A 54 3.61 -10.17 -1.27
CA ILE A 54 3.38 -10.23 0.18
C ILE A 54 1.93 -9.87 0.44
N THR A 55 1.24 -10.66 1.27
CA THR A 55 -0.09 -10.33 1.77
C THR A 55 -0.01 -10.28 3.29
N THR A 56 -0.36 -9.14 3.87
CA THR A 56 -0.26 -8.96 5.31
C THR A 56 -1.24 -7.92 5.84
N PHE A 57 -1.38 -7.87 7.14
CA PHE A 57 -2.24 -6.89 7.80
C PHE A 57 -1.73 -6.61 9.21
N ASP A 58 -2.13 -5.45 9.74
CA ASP A 58 -1.96 -5.14 11.16
C ASP A 58 -3.35 -5.12 11.82
N ASP A 59 -3.46 -5.72 12.99
CA ASP A 59 -4.69 -5.77 13.78
C ASP A 59 -4.50 -4.97 15.06
N THR A 60 -4.40 -3.66 14.91
CA THR A 60 -4.03 -2.77 16.01
C THR A 60 -4.86 -1.50 15.98
N GLU A 61 -4.96 -0.83 17.13
CA GLU A 61 -5.50 0.53 17.23
C GLU A 61 -4.41 1.59 17.19
N ALA A 62 -3.15 1.19 16.95
CA ALA A 62 -2.04 2.14 16.82
C ALA A 62 -2.27 3.08 15.66
N GLY A 63 -2.50 4.36 15.96
CA GLY A 63 -2.76 5.38 14.96
C GLY A 63 -1.56 5.72 14.11
N ASP A 64 -0.35 5.59 14.66
CA ASP A 64 0.88 5.89 13.94
C ASP A 64 1.32 4.70 13.07
N PRO A 65 1.31 4.86 11.73
CA PRO A 65 1.75 3.79 10.83
C PRO A 65 3.18 3.29 11.11
N ALA A 66 4.05 4.17 11.62
CA ALA A 66 5.43 3.80 11.92
C ALA A 66 5.54 2.76 13.04
N LEU A 67 4.50 2.61 13.87
CA LEU A 67 4.46 1.66 14.97
C LEU A 67 3.81 0.32 14.59
N ARG A 68 3.42 0.16 13.33
CA ARG A 68 2.75 -1.06 12.85
C ARG A 68 3.76 -2.01 12.24
N PRO A 69 3.97 -3.19 12.81
CA PRO A 69 5.03 -4.08 12.37
C PRO A 69 4.87 -4.59 10.94
N GLN A 70 3.64 -4.87 10.50
CA GLN A 70 3.44 -5.41 9.16
C GLN A 70 3.58 -4.32 8.08
N LEU A 71 3.11 -3.11 8.34
CA LEU A 71 3.34 -2.01 7.41
C LEU A 71 4.84 -1.69 7.32
N ALA A 72 5.55 -1.70 8.44
CA ALA A 72 7.00 -1.52 8.47
C ALA A 72 7.72 -2.60 7.64
N ARG A 73 7.23 -3.85 7.70
CA ARG A 73 7.76 -4.95 6.89
C ARG A 73 7.62 -4.64 5.40
N LEU A 74 6.50 -4.09 4.97
CA LEU A 74 6.29 -3.71 3.56
C LEU A 74 7.21 -2.58 3.14
N VAL A 75 7.44 -1.59 3.99
CA VAL A 75 8.41 -0.51 3.71
C VAL A 75 9.81 -1.07 3.55
N THR A 76 10.21 -2.02 4.40
CA THR A 76 11.49 -2.72 4.27
C THR A 76 11.58 -3.48 2.94
N ALA A 77 10.50 -4.13 2.53
CA ALA A 77 10.45 -4.85 1.25
C ALA A 77 10.60 -3.89 0.06
N LEU A 78 10.05 -2.66 0.15
CA LEU A 78 10.29 -1.61 -0.85
C LEU A 78 11.76 -1.25 -0.95
N ASP A 79 12.42 -1.05 0.20
CA ASP A 79 13.86 -0.75 0.24
C ASP A 79 14.69 -1.86 -0.41
N ALA A 80 14.30 -3.10 -0.18
CA ALA A 80 15.01 -4.27 -0.71
C ALA A 80 14.69 -4.54 -2.19
N GLY A 81 13.76 -3.82 -2.80
CA GLY A 81 13.32 -4.07 -4.17
C GLY A 81 12.48 -5.33 -4.34
N GLU A 82 11.98 -5.90 -3.27
CA GLU A 82 11.14 -7.09 -3.31
C GLU A 82 9.73 -6.77 -3.84
N ILE A 83 9.25 -5.56 -3.54
CA ILE A 83 7.99 -5.02 -4.06
C ILE A 83 8.22 -3.62 -4.61
N HIS A 84 7.31 -3.17 -5.46
CA HIS A 84 7.36 -1.83 -6.08
C HIS A 84 6.34 -0.89 -5.46
N GLY A 85 5.33 -1.42 -4.79
CA GLY A 85 4.30 -0.62 -4.16
C GLY A 85 3.45 -1.42 -3.20
N ILE A 86 2.54 -0.71 -2.54
CA ILE A 86 1.59 -1.26 -1.58
C ILE A 86 0.18 -1.02 -2.11
N VAL A 87 -0.69 -2.02 -1.98
CA VAL A 87 -2.10 -1.92 -2.35
C VAL A 87 -2.95 -2.09 -1.10
N ALA A 88 -3.84 -1.15 -0.85
CA ALA A 88 -4.77 -1.16 0.27
C ALA A 88 -6.18 -0.81 -0.22
N VAL A 89 -7.16 -0.83 0.66
CA VAL A 89 -8.54 -0.51 0.29
C VAL A 89 -8.76 1.00 0.24
N SER A 90 -8.38 1.71 1.31
CA SER A 90 -8.64 3.14 1.42
C SER A 90 -7.56 3.83 2.24
N GLN A 91 -7.62 5.17 2.26
CA GLN A 91 -6.71 6.00 3.05
C GLN A 91 -6.66 5.54 4.51
N THR A 92 -7.79 5.10 5.08
CA THR A 92 -7.85 4.72 6.49
C THR A 92 -7.03 3.49 6.83
N ASP A 93 -6.65 2.67 5.86
CA ASP A 93 -5.68 1.59 6.12
C ASP A 93 -4.32 2.15 6.51
N ILE A 94 -4.01 3.37 6.09
CA ILE A 94 -2.78 4.06 6.49
C ILE A 94 -3.09 4.98 7.67
N SER A 95 -3.93 6.00 7.44
CA SER A 95 -4.35 6.92 8.50
C SER A 95 -5.53 7.76 8.04
N PRO A 96 -6.53 8.01 8.91
CA PRO A 96 -7.58 8.97 8.60
C PRO A 96 -7.09 10.44 8.66
N PHE A 97 -5.91 10.69 9.23
CA PHE A 97 -5.37 12.03 9.40
C PHE A 97 -4.51 12.41 8.19
N PRO A 98 -4.88 13.50 7.46
CA PRO A 98 -4.18 13.88 6.23
C PRO A 98 -2.67 14.07 6.40
N GLU A 99 -2.23 14.63 7.53
CA GLU A 99 -0.81 14.88 7.79
C GLU A 99 -0.01 13.59 7.92
N ILE A 100 -0.55 12.62 8.65
CA ILE A 100 0.10 11.31 8.84
C ILE A 100 0.08 10.53 7.53
N TYR A 101 -1.04 10.56 6.83
CA TYR A 101 -1.18 9.93 5.52
C TYR A 101 -0.16 10.50 4.52
N GLY A 102 -0.07 11.83 4.44
CA GLY A 102 0.88 12.51 3.55
C GLY A 102 2.33 12.18 3.89
N ARG A 103 2.66 12.07 5.18
CA ARG A 103 4.01 11.67 5.62
C ARG A 103 4.34 10.25 5.14
N THR A 104 3.38 9.34 5.24
CA THR A 104 3.57 7.97 4.76
C THR A 104 3.79 7.94 3.26
N LEU A 105 3.01 8.70 2.48
CA LEU A 105 3.21 8.81 1.04
C LEU A 105 4.61 9.33 0.70
N THR A 106 5.10 10.30 1.45
CA THR A 106 6.45 10.83 1.27
C THR A 106 7.52 9.77 1.52
N ILE A 107 7.33 8.94 2.55
CA ILE A 107 8.24 7.83 2.86
C ILE A 107 8.27 6.83 1.69
N LEU A 108 7.12 6.48 1.14
CA LEU A 108 7.04 5.54 0.01
C LEU A 108 7.70 6.14 -1.23
N ARG A 109 7.45 7.42 -1.52
CA ARG A 109 8.04 8.12 -2.67
C ARG A 109 9.55 8.16 -2.58
N ALA A 110 10.10 8.41 -1.38
CA ALA A 110 11.55 8.44 -1.18
C ALA A 110 12.20 7.10 -1.53
N ARG A 111 11.44 6.01 -1.47
CA ARG A 111 11.88 4.66 -1.83
C ARG A 111 11.44 4.27 -3.24
N ARG A 112 11.01 5.24 -4.05
CA ARG A 112 10.47 5.05 -5.40
C ARG A 112 9.27 4.12 -5.43
N GLY A 113 8.57 3.97 -4.30
CA GLY A 113 7.38 3.17 -4.16
C GLY A 113 6.11 3.96 -4.41
N PHE A 114 5.00 3.25 -4.38
CA PHE A 114 3.69 3.85 -4.53
C PHE A 114 2.67 3.20 -3.61
N LEU A 115 1.56 3.90 -3.40
CA LEU A 115 0.37 3.35 -2.78
C LEU A 115 -0.76 3.35 -3.81
N ALA A 116 -1.43 2.22 -4.00
CA ALA A 116 -2.65 2.12 -4.79
C ALA A 116 -3.82 1.79 -3.86
N LEU A 117 -4.96 2.39 -4.12
CA LEU A 117 -6.16 2.21 -3.30
C LEU A 117 -7.32 1.67 -4.14
N ALA A 118 -8.10 0.77 -3.57
CA ALA A 118 -9.35 0.31 -4.18
C ALA A 118 -10.40 1.44 -4.19
N ARG A 119 -10.39 2.27 -3.15
CA ARG A 119 -11.24 3.45 -3.04
C ARG A 119 -10.35 4.68 -2.90
N ASN A 120 -10.59 5.71 -3.72
CA ASN A 120 -9.77 6.92 -3.64
C ASN A 120 -9.99 7.67 -2.32
N GLU A 121 -9.18 8.71 -2.07
CA GLU A 121 -9.18 9.43 -0.79
C GLU A 121 -10.50 10.13 -0.46
N THR A 122 -11.37 10.34 -1.41
CA THR A 122 -12.67 10.95 -1.19
C THR A 122 -13.76 9.91 -0.90
N SER A 123 -13.46 8.62 -1.05
CA SER A 123 -14.38 7.51 -0.84
C SER A 123 -14.00 6.77 0.44
N ILE A 124 -14.59 7.19 1.54
CA ILE A 124 -14.30 6.60 2.85
C ILE A 124 -15.27 5.46 3.16
#